data_341409f3eff665e00aa4f7a18f312c06
#
_entry.id   341409f3eff665e00aa4f7a18f312c06
#
_cell.length_a   1.000
_cell.length_b   1.000
_cell.length_c   1.000
_cell.angle_alpha   90.00
_cell.angle_beta   90.00
_cell.angle_gamma   90.00
#
_symmetry.space_group_name_H-M   'P 1'
#
loop_
_entity.id
_entity.type
_entity.pdbx_description
1 polymer ?
#
loop_
_entity_poly.entity_id
_entity_poly.type
_entity_poly.pdbx_seq_one_letter_code
_entity_poly.pdbx_strand_id
1 'polypeptide(L)'
;MNNVIERMRRGDLITHTDPDYPLLWQEFEKTRSLVAQLNGSYHTPDEITSLLSQIWGQEIEDVRMFPPFYTAFGKNTRVGRGVFINFGCTFLDQGGITIEDGVFIAPDVKILTEGHPEEPTRRRTLVTKPIHVGRNVWIGAGATILPGVSIGENAIIAAGAVVSKDVEANMIVGGVPARPIRPIRRDEEFCPDKQ
;
A
#
# COMPACT_ATOMS: atom_id res chain seq x y z
N MET A 1 1.02 6.90 27.15
CA MET A 1 2.30 6.53 26.52
C MET A 1 2.13 6.67 25.02
N ASN A 2 2.87 7.56 24.37
CA ASN A 2 2.85 7.64 22.91
C ASN A 2 3.55 6.40 22.37
N ASN A 3 2.77 5.43 21.91
CA ASN A 3 3.26 4.21 21.29
C ASN A 3 4.13 4.57 20.07
N VAL A 4 5.30 3.97 19.94
CA VAL A 4 6.23 4.20 18.81
C VAL A 4 5.55 4.01 17.44
N ILE A 5 4.57 3.13 17.34
CA ILE A 5 3.77 2.91 16.13
C ILE A 5 2.95 4.15 15.76
N GLU A 6 2.33 4.81 16.74
CA GLU A 6 1.59 6.06 16.52
C GLU A 6 2.53 7.20 16.12
N ARG A 7 3.72 7.23 16.71
CA ARG A 7 4.77 8.19 16.35
C ARG A 7 5.20 8.01 14.89
N MET A 8 5.42 6.77 14.45
CA MET A 8 5.72 6.45 13.04
C MET A 8 4.62 6.92 12.10
N ARG A 9 3.34 6.66 12.45
CA ARG A 9 2.20 7.09 11.63
C ARG A 9 2.11 8.60 11.47
N ARG A 10 2.55 9.36 12.48
CA ARG A 10 2.62 10.83 12.42
C ARG A 10 3.81 11.36 11.63
N GLY A 11 4.74 10.50 11.21
CA GLY A 11 5.96 10.89 10.53
C GLY A 11 7.08 11.32 11.49
N ASP A 12 6.98 10.98 12.79
CA ASP A 12 8.05 11.23 13.75
C ASP A 12 9.31 10.45 13.34
N LEU A 13 10.46 11.08 13.51
CA LEU A 13 11.76 10.44 13.29
C LEU A 13 12.02 9.37 14.34
N ILE A 14 12.05 8.11 13.93
CA ILE A 14 12.41 6.99 14.80
C ILE A 14 13.84 6.57 14.46
N THR A 15 14.74 6.69 15.44
CA THR A 15 16.13 6.29 15.30
C THR A 15 16.37 4.93 15.96
N HIS A 16 17.46 4.26 15.59
CA HIS A 16 17.88 3.00 16.24
C HIS A 16 18.22 3.13 17.72
N THR A 17 18.37 4.37 18.22
CA THR A 17 18.59 4.68 19.65
C THR A 17 17.31 4.99 20.40
N ASP A 18 16.15 4.95 19.73
CA ASP A 18 14.85 5.17 20.36
C ASP A 18 14.58 4.05 21.38
N PRO A 19 14.16 4.38 22.63
CA PRO A 19 13.90 3.38 23.67
C PRO A 19 12.88 2.30 23.26
N ASP A 20 11.93 2.65 22.38
CA ASP A 20 10.88 1.75 21.93
C ASP A 20 11.27 1.01 20.63
N TYR A 21 12.48 1.26 20.07
CA TYR A 21 12.94 0.61 18.84
C TYR A 21 12.91 -0.94 18.91
N PRO A 22 13.24 -1.60 20.04
CA PRO A 22 13.12 -3.05 20.16
C PRO A 22 11.71 -3.58 19.98
N LEU A 23 10.68 -2.81 20.37
CA LEU A 23 9.27 -3.19 20.17
C LEU A 23 8.90 -3.18 18.68
N LEU A 24 9.39 -2.20 17.92
CA LEU A 24 9.21 -2.20 16.46
C LEU A 24 9.85 -3.43 15.83
N TRP A 25 11.06 -3.77 16.25
CA TRP A 25 11.76 -4.92 15.71
C TRP A 25 11.01 -6.24 15.94
N GLN A 26 10.37 -6.40 17.11
CA GLN A 26 9.53 -7.55 17.40
C GLN A 26 8.31 -7.64 16.44
N GLU A 27 7.66 -6.51 16.15
CA GLU A 27 6.54 -6.49 15.19
C GLU A 27 7.02 -6.78 13.75
N PHE A 28 8.20 -6.29 13.35
CA PHE A 28 8.80 -6.66 12.07
C PHE A 28 9.03 -8.17 11.95
N GLU A 29 9.60 -8.81 12.98
CA GLU A 29 9.85 -10.25 12.96
C GLU A 29 8.56 -11.07 12.89
N LYS A 30 7.50 -10.65 13.60
CA LYS A 30 6.18 -11.29 13.49
C LYS A 30 5.63 -11.17 12.07
N THR A 31 5.68 -9.98 11.49
CA THR A 31 5.20 -9.75 10.12
C THR A 31 6.01 -10.56 9.11
N ARG A 32 7.34 -10.59 9.23
CA ARG A 32 8.21 -11.41 8.35
C ARG A 32 7.86 -12.89 8.40
N SER A 33 7.57 -13.41 9.61
CA SER A 33 7.16 -14.82 9.78
C SER A 33 5.83 -15.10 9.08
N LEU A 34 4.83 -14.21 9.21
CA LEU A 34 3.53 -14.34 8.54
C LEU A 34 3.65 -14.21 7.02
N VAL A 35 4.46 -13.29 6.53
CA VAL A 35 4.74 -13.12 5.10
C VAL A 35 5.47 -14.34 4.53
N ALA A 36 6.41 -14.92 5.27
CA ALA A 36 7.08 -16.15 4.87
C ALA A 36 6.10 -17.32 4.79
N GLN A 37 5.16 -17.43 5.71
CA GLN A 37 4.09 -18.42 5.66
C GLN A 37 3.17 -18.20 4.46
N LEU A 38 2.69 -16.97 4.24
CA LEU A 38 1.81 -16.61 3.12
C LEU A 38 2.43 -16.95 1.75
N ASN A 39 3.74 -16.73 1.61
CA ASN A 39 4.43 -16.90 0.34
C ASN A 39 5.05 -18.29 0.14
N GLY A 40 5.13 -19.10 1.20
CA GLY A 40 5.91 -20.34 1.21
C GLY A 40 5.20 -21.58 0.67
N SER A 41 3.88 -21.54 0.54
CA SER A 41 3.07 -22.67 0.07
C SER A 41 1.76 -22.21 -0.56
N TYR A 42 1.02 -23.16 -1.14
CA TYR A 42 -0.36 -22.92 -1.57
C TYR A 42 -1.26 -22.71 -0.35
N HIS A 43 -2.16 -21.74 -0.46
CA HIS A 43 -3.21 -21.44 0.50
C HIS A 43 -4.56 -21.29 -0.20
N THR A 44 -5.62 -21.74 0.47
CA THR A 44 -6.99 -21.44 0.05
C THR A 44 -7.30 -19.94 0.23
N PRO A 45 -8.35 -19.40 -0.42
CA PRO A 45 -8.76 -18.01 -0.23
C PRO A 45 -9.01 -17.64 1.24
N ASP A 46 -9.63 -18.54 2.02
CA ASP A 46 -9.92 -18.30 3.45
C ASP A 46 -8.65 -18.26 4.30
N GLU A 47 -7.66 -19.13 4.00
CA GLU A 47 -6.36 -19.11 4.67
C GLU A 47 -5.60 -17.82 4.34
N ILE A 48 -5.63 -17.35 3.08
CA ILE A 48 -5.05 -16.07 2.68
C ILE A 48 -5.69 -14.92 3.47
N THR A 49 -7.03 -14.89 3.53
CA THR A 49 -7.78 -13.88 4.30
C THR A 49 -7.37 -13.88 5.77
N SER A 50 -7.25 -15.07 6.37
CA SER A 50 -6.81 -15.21 7.76
C SER A 50 -5.38 -14.70 7.99
N LEU A 51 -4.45 -15.04 7.10
CA LEU A 51 -3.07 -14.56 7.18
C LEU A 51 -2.97 -13.04 6.99
N LEU A 52 -3.71 -12.48 6.04
CA LEU A 52 -3.76 -11.03 5.82
C LEU A 52 -4.37 -10.30 7.02
N SER A 53 -5.41 -10.83 7.64
CA SER A 53 -5.98 -10.25 8.87
C SER A 53 -4.94 -10.20 9.99
N GLN A 54 -4.12 -11.23 10.12
CA GLN A 54 -3.03 -11.25 11.09
C GLN A 54 -1.91 -10.27 10.72
N ILE A 55 -1.52 -10.19 9.45
CA ILE A 55 -0.48 -9.27 8.95
C ILE A 55 -0.92 -7.82 9.19
N TRP A 56 -2.14 -7.45 8.78
CA TRP A 56 -2.63 -6.07 8.89
C TRP A 56 -3.21 -5.72 10.25
N GLY A 57 -3.48 -6.73 11.12
CA GLY A 57 -4.06 -6.51 12.45
C GLY A 57 -5.45 -5.91 12.40
N GLN A 58 -6.24 -6.28 11.40
CA GLN A 58 -7.64 -5.89 11.24
C GLN A 58 -8.42 -7.08 10.68
N GLU A 59 -9.69 -7.17 11.01
CA GLU A 59 -10.62 -8.04 10.33
C GLU A 59 -10.81 -7.52 8.90
N ILE A 60 -10.67 -8.40 7.92
CA ILE A 60 -10.85 -8.04 6.51
C ILE A 60 -12.02 -8.81 5.91
N GLU A 61 -12.79 -8.11 5.10
CA GLU A 61 -13.93 -8.67 4.38
C GLU A 61 -13.76 -8.38 2.89
N ASP A 62 -14.07 -9.39 2.04
CA ASP A 62 -14.08 -9.24 0.58
C ASP A 62 -12.77 -8.66 0.01
N VAL A 63 -11.64 -9.17 0.48
CA VAL A 63 -10.31 -8.86 -0.08
C VAL A 63 -9.78 -10.11 -0.78
N ARG A 64 -9.40 -9.97 -2.04
CA ARG A 64 -8.73 -11.03 -2.80
C ARG A 64 -7.27 -10.68 -3.00
N MET A 65 -6.40 -11.64 -2.74
CA MET A 65 -4.98 -11.49 -2.99
C MET A 65 -4.39 -12.75 -3.63
N PHE A 66 -3.45 -12.53 -4.56
CA PHE A 66 -2.60 -13.57 -5.11
C PHE A 66 -1.18 -13.42 -4.59
N PRO A 67 -0.68 -14.36 -3.77
CA PRO A 67 0.72 -14.37 -3.37
C PRO A 67 1.66 -14.57 -4.59
N PRO A 68 2.96 -14.14 -4.49
CA PRO A 68 3.58 -13.59 -3.30
C PRO A 68 3.22 -12.14 -3.03
N PHE A 69 3.22 -11.75 -1.76
CA PHE A 69 3.00 -10.40 -1.27
C PHE A 69 4.09 -10.03 -0.25
N TYR A 70 4.56 -8.80 -0.28
CA TYR A 70 5.61 -8.32 0.59
C TYR A 70 5.17 -7.06 1.34
N THR A 71 5.42 -7.03 2.63
CA THR A 71 5.21 -5.83 3.47
C THR A 71 6.28 -5.74 4.54
N ALA A 72 6.60 -4.51 4.96
CA ALA A 72 7.61 -4.28 5.98
C ALA A 72 7.03 -4.46 7.39
N PHE A 73 5.95 -3.78 7.69
CA PHE A 73 5.39 -3.71 9.04
C PHE A 73 3.99 -4.34 9.13
N GLY A 74 3.17 -4.20 8.11
CA GLY A 74 1.82 -4.72 7.99
C GLY A 74 0.78 -3.92 8.79
N LYS A 75 1.03 -3.67 10.06
CA LYS A 75 0.06 -3.08 11.00
C LYS A 75 -0.38 -1.66 10.67
N ASN A 76 0.35 -0.96 9.80
CA ASN A 76 -0.01 0.38 9.36
C ASN A 76 -0.75 0.42 8.02
N THR A 77 -1.08 -0.74 7.46
CA THR A 77 -1.94 -0.85 6.27
C THR A 77 -3.39 -1.01 6.69
N ARG A 78 -4.29 -0.22 6.08
CA ARG A 78 -5.74 -0.33 6.19
C ARG A 78 -6.32 -0.59 4.81
N VAL A 79 -7.16 -1.61 4.71
CA VAL A 79 -7.73 -2.06 3.43
C VAL A 79 -9.25 -2.14 3.56
N GLY A 80 -9.94 -1.54 2.61
CA GLY A 80 -11.40 -1.57 2.49
C GLY A 80 -11.92 -2.87 1.89
N ARG A 81 -13.18 -2.85 1.49
CA ARG A 81 -13.91 -4.01 0.92
C ARG A 81 -13.79 -4.03 -0.60
N GLY A 82 -13.96 -5.21 -1.19
CA GLY A 82 -13.90 -5.37 -2.66
C GLY A 82 -12.53 -5.09 -3.26
N VAL A 83 -11.46 -5.13 -2.45
CA VAL A 83 -10.10 -4.85 -2.90
C VAL A 83 -9.47 -6.09 -3.50
N PHE A 84 -8.85 -5.92 -4.67
CA PHE A 84 -8.07 -6.96 -5.32
C PHE A 84 -6.59 -6.57 -5.39
N ILE A 85 -5.71 -7.46 -4.91
CA ILE A 85 -4.25 -7.29 -4.93
C ILE A 85 -3.65 -8.46 -5.69
N ASN A 86 -2.99 -8.16 -6.81
CA ASN A 86 -2.34 -9.17 -7.63
C ASN A 86 -0.96 -9.54 -7.08
N PHE A 87 -0.33 -10.57 -7.65
CA PHE A 87 0.94 -11.12 -7.18
C PHE A 87 2.12 -10.13 -7.31
N GLY A 88 3.15 -10.31 -6.48
CA GLY A 88 4.39 -9.55 -6.52
C GLY A 88 4.32 -8.15 -5.88
N CYS A 89 3.17 -7.77 -5.31
CA CYS A 89 3.01 -6.44 -4.73
C CYS A 89 3.85 -6.25 -3.46
N THR A 90 4.40 -5.03 -3.29
CA THR A 90 5.23 -4.65 -2.14
C THR A 90 4.68 -3.40 -1.47
N PHE A 91 4.35 -3.49 -0.17
CA PHE A 91 3.90 -2.37 0.64
C PHE A 91 4.93 -2.07 1.72
N LEU A 92 5.62 -0.92 1.62
CA LEU A 92 6.42 -0.39 2.71
C LEU A 92 5.54 0.57 3.49
N ASP A 93 4.94 0.08 4.57
CA ASP A 93 3.77 0.69 5.20
C ASP A 93 4.05 1.38 6.54
N GLN A 94 5.31 1.62 6.90
CA GLN A 94 5.62 2.21 8.20
C GLN A 94 4.99 3.60 8.40
N GLY A 95 4.83 4.39 7.32
CA GLY A 95 4.17 5.69 7.34
C GLY A 95 2.64 5.65 7.27
N GLY A 96 2.06 4.47 7.06
CA GLY A 96 0.63 4.27 6.91
C GLY A 96 0.17 4.22 5.45
N ILE A 97 -0.54 3.16 5.09
CA ILE A 97 -1.21 2.99 3.81
C ILE A 97 -2.70 2.84 4.07
N THR A 98 -3.51 3.65 3.42
CA THR A 98 -4.97 3.50 3.41
C THR A 98 -5.43 3.21 2.00
N ILE A 99 -6.11 2.08 1.82
CA ILE A 99 -6.71 1.64 0.55
C ILE A 99 -8.21 1.56 0.78
N GLU A 100 -8.97 2.37 0.07
CA GLU A 100 -10.43 2.38 0.17
C GLU A 100 -11.08 1.24 -0.64
N ASP A 101 -12.41 1.19 -0.63
CA ASP A 101 -13.19 0.12 -1.25
C ASP A 101 -13.01 0.05 -2.77
N GLY A 102 -13.11 -1.17 -3.31
CA GLY A 102 -13.15 -1.42 -4.75
C GLY A 102 -11.83 -1.15 -5.50
N VAL A 103 -10.72 -1.01 -4.79
CA VAL A 103 -9.41 -0.75 -5.42
C VAL A 103 -8.88 -2.01 -6.09
N PHE A 104 -8.38 -1.84 -7.34
CA PHE A 104 -7.71 -2.89 -8.10
C PHE A 104 -6.21 -2.61 -8.20
N ILE A 105 -5.38 -3.52 -7.69
CA ILE A 105 -3.92 -3.42 -7.72
C ILE A 105 -3.36 -4.55 -8.59
N ALA A 106 -2.78 -4.17 -9.71
CA ALA A 106 -2.19 -5.09 -10.68
C ALA A 106 -0.85 -5.67 -10.19
N PRO A 107 -0.24 -6.64 -10.91
CA PRO A 107 1.02 -7.27 -10.48
C PRO A 107 2.17 -6.27 -10.29
N ASP A 108 3.08 -6.61 -9.36
CA ASP A 108 4.35 -5.92 -9.13
C ASP A 108 4.23 -4.44 -8.72
N VAL A 109 3.07 -4.02 -8.22
CA VAL A 109 2.86 -2.65 -7.72
C VAL A 109 3.61 -2.44 -6.41
N LYS A 110 4.24 -1.27 -6.29
CA LYS A 110 4.95 -0.85 -5.08
C LYS A 110 4.27 0.38 -4.48
N ILE A 111 3.87 0.29 -3.20
CA ILE A 111 3.33 1.40 -2.41
C ILE A 111 4.32 1.67 -1.29
N LEU A 112 5.03 2.79 -1.36
CA LEU A 112 6.21 3.05 -0.54
C LEU A 112 5.98 4.31 0.30
N THR A 113 5.75 4.15 1.59
CA THR A 113 5.58 5.28 2.53
C THR A 113 6.89 5.76 3.14
N GLU A 114 7.99 5.09 2.83
CA GLU A 114 9.28 5.23 3.50
C GLU A 114 10.33 5.84 2.60
N GLY A 115 11.24 6.57 3.23
CA GLY A 115 12.41 7.15 2.60
C GLY A 115 13.49 7.50 3.62
N HIS A 116 14.56 8.11 3.14
CA HIS A 116 15.68 8.55 3.95
C HIS A 116 16.01 10.01 3.66
N PRO A 117 16.55 10.77 4.63
CA PRO A 117 16.99 12.14 4.40
C PRO A 117 18.05 12.21 3.28
N GLU A 118 18.02 13.31 2.52
CA GLU A 118 19.05 13.60 1.50
C GLU A 118 20.43 13.80 2.12
N GLU A 119 20.48 14.33 3.36
CA GLU A 119 21.71 14.55 4.10
C GLU A 119 22.43 13.22 4.39
N PRO A 120 23.66 13.00 3.85
CA PRO A 120 24.36 11.72 3.95
C PRO A 120 24.58 11.22 5.37
N THR A 121 24.86 12.11 6.32
CA THR A 121 25.11 11.76 7.73
C THR A 121 23.86 11.28 8.45
N ARG A 122 22.67 11.55 7.90
CA ARG A 122 21.37 11.20 8.47
C ARG A 122 20.65 10.08 7.70
N ARG A 123 21.25 9.48 6.69
CA ARG A 123 20.58 8.45 5.85
C ARG A 123 20.14 7.19 6.57
N ARG A 124 20.66 6.92 7.76
CA ARG A 124 20.18 5.82 8.61
C ARG A 124 18.87 6.13 9.33
N THR A 125 18.43 7.38 9.26
CA THR A 125 17.13 7.79 9.82
C THR A 125 16.02 7.47 8.83
N LEU A 126 14.91 6.94 9.32
CA LEU A 126 13.71 6.72 8.51
C LEU A 126 12.86 7.98 8.49
N VAL A 127 12.36 8.35 7.31
CA VAL A 127 11.35 9.39 7.11
C VAL A 127 10.16 8.75 6.45
N THR A 128 8.99 8.94 7.01
CA THR A 128 7.76 8.36 6.49
C THR A 128 6.73 9.42 6.14
N LYS A 129 5.89 9.13 5.12
CA LYS A 129 4.72 9.93 4.78
C LYS A 129 3.59 8.98 4.37
N PRO A 130 2.37 9.17 4.87
CA PRO A 130 1.26 8.28 4.57
C PRO A 130 0.88 8.35 3.09
N ILE A 131 0.32 7.23 2.59
CA ILE A 131 -0.27 7.13 1.26
C ILE A 131 -1.74 6.80 1.40
N HIS A 132 -2.57 7.49 0.61
CA HIS A 132 -4.00 7.27 0.53
C HIS A 132 -4.40 6.89 -0.90
N VAL A 133 -5.13 5.78 -1.04
CA VAL A 133 -5.69 5.31 -2.32
C VAL A 133 -7.21 5.32 -2.22
N GLY A 134 -7.84 6.23 -2.95
CA GLY A 134 -9.29 6.44 -2.95
C GLY A 134 -10.07 5.30 -3.60
N ARG A 135 -11.37 5.32 -3.45
CA ARG A 135 -12.28 4.28 -3.95
C ARG A 135 -12.14 4.02 -5.44
N ASN A 136 -12.32 2.74 -5.83
CA ASN A 136 -12.33 2.30 -7.22
C ASN A 136 -11.08 2.69 -8.03
N VAL A 137 -9.97 3.02 -7.38
CA VAL A 137 -8.71 3.28 -8.07
C VAL A 137 -8.20 2.01 -8.71
N TRP A 138 -7.70 2.12 -9.94
CA TRP A 138 -6.98 1.05 -10.61
C TRP A 138 -5.50 1.41 -10.74
N ILE A 139 -4.64 0.61 -10.12
CA ILE A 139 -3.18 0.77 -10.21
C ILE A 139 -2.63 -0.29 -11.15
N GLY A 140 -2.11 0.16 -12.30
CA GLY A 140 -1.54 -0.69 -13.36
C GLY A 140 -0.23 -1.36 -12.95
N ALA A 141 0.09 -2.47 -13.63
CA ALA A 141 1.21 -3.34 -13.30
C ALA A 141 2.55 -2.60 -13.22
N GLY A 142 3.36 -2.93 -12.22
CA GLY A 142 4.69 -2.35 -12.01
C GLY A 142 4.71 -0.88 -11.62
N ALA A 143 3.55 -0.26 -11.37
CA ALA A 143 3.52 1.13 -10.92
C ALA A 143 4.14 1.27 -9.51
N THR A 144 4.72 2.43 -9.25
CA THR A 144 5.33 2.78 -7.96
C THR A 144 4.70 4.06 -7.43
N ILE A 145 4.12 3.99 -6.22
CA ILE A 145 3.53 5.13 -5.52
C ILE A 145 4.51 5.57 -4.45
N LEU A 146 4.94 6.84 -4.51
CA LEU A 146 5.95 7.40 -3.62
C LEU A 146 5.36 8.01 -2.34
N PRO A 147 6.18 8.22 -1.30
CA PRO A 147 5.72 8.67 0.01
C PRO A 147 4.92 9.98 -0.03
N GLY A 148 3.79 10.00 0.65
CA GLY A 148 2.94 11.19 0.82
C GLY A 148 1.91 11.42 -0.27
N VAL A 149 1.80 10.50 -1.25
CA VAL A 149 0.84 10.64 -2.37
C VAL A 149 -0.57 10.28 -1.93
N SER A 150 -1.53 11.12 -2.33
CA SER A 150 -2.97 10.84 -2.30
C SER A 150 -3.50 10.62 -3.72
N ILE A 151 -4.19 9.51 -3.94
CA ILE A 151 -4.82 9.17 -5.23
C ILE A 151 -6.32 9.31 -5.06
N GLY A 152 -6.93 10.22 -5.82
CA GLY A 152 -8.37 10.48 -5.80
C GLY A 152 -9.19 9.31 -6.36
N GLU A 153 -10.45 9.25 -5.97
CA GLU A 153 -11.37 8.17 -6.36
C GLU A 153 -11.46 7.97 -7.88
N ASN A 154 -11.66 6.74 -8.30
CA ASN A 154 -11.76 6.31 -9.70
C ASN A 154 -10.52 6.61 -10.56
N ALA A 155 -9.42 7.13 -10.00
CA ALA A 155 -8.22 7.38 -10.80
C ALA A 155 -7.61 6.08 -11.36
N ILE A 156 -6.93 6.20 -12.48
CA ILE A 156 -6.18 5.11 -13.10
C ILE A 156 -4.71 5.49 -13.15
N ILE A 157 -3.87 4.67 -12.56
CA ILE A 157 -2.43 4.76 -12.65
C ILE A 157 -1.97 3.80 -13.76
N ALA A 158 -1.39 4.32 -14.82
CA ALA A 158 -0.92 3.49 -15.93
C ALA A 158 0.22 2.56 -15.50
N ALA A 159 0.37 1.42 -16.18
CA ALA A 159 1.41 0.46 -15.91
C ALA A 159 2.81 1.11 -15.99
N GLY A 160 3.72 0.73 -15.06
CA GLY A 160 5.08 1.25 -14.97
C GLY A 160 5.21 2.71 -14.55
N ALA A 161 4.11 3.37 -14.17
CA ALA A 161 4.17 4.77 -13.73
C ALA A 161 4.86 4.94 -12.38
N VAL A 162 5.59 6.05 -12.20
CA VAL A 162 6.13 6.48 -10.90
C VAL A 162 5.39 7.73 -10.43
N VAL A 163 4.50 7.54 -9.47
CA VAL A 163 3.63 8.60 -8.94
C VAL A 163 4.32 9.28 -7.77
N SER A 164 4.69 10.56 -7.96
CA SER A 164 5.41 11.38 -6.98
C SER A 164 4.63 12.62 -6.52
N LYS A 165 3.39 12.79 -6.99
CA LYS A 165 2.48 13.87 -6.64
C LYS A 165 1.06 13.33 -6.56
N ASP A 166 0.19 14.03 -5.86
CA ASP A 166 -1.21 13.68 -5.75
C ASP A 166 -1.88 13.57 -7.13
N VAL A 167 -2.84 12.66 -7.21
CA VAL A 167 -3.61 12.38 -8.41
C VAL A 167 -5.06 12.79 -8.18
N GLU A 168 -5.59 13.62 -9.05
CA GLU A 168 -6.98 14.05 -8.98
C GLU A 168 -7.94 12.88 -9.23
N ALA A 169 -9.14 12.97 -8.65
CA ALA A 169 -10.19 12.00 -8.89
C ALA A 169 -10.58 11.94 -10.38
N ASN A 170 -10.96 10.75 -10.85
CA ASN A 170 -11.39 10.51 -12.24
C ASN A 170 -10.33 10.85 -13.31
N MET A 171 -9.04 10.80 -12.94
CA MET A 171 -7.94 11.10 -13.85
C MET A 171 -7.13 9.84 -14.18
N ILE A 172 -6.66 9.77 -15.43
CA ILE A 172 -5.65 8.79 -15.84
C ILE A 172 -4.29 9.48 -15.86
N VAL A 173 -3.32 8.90 -15.13
CA VAL A 173 -1.94 9.39 -15.08
C VAL A 173 -0.96 8.30 -15.50
N GLY A 174 0.21 8.69 -16.04
CA GLY A 174 1.23 7.72 -16.46
C GLY A 174 2.60 8.35 -16.68
N GLY A 175 3.61 7.50 -16.84
CA GLY A 175 4.99 7.90 -17.10
C GLY A 175 5.89 7.97 -15.86
N VAL A 176 7.17 8.34 -16.07
CA VAL A 176 8.20 8.48 -15.04
C VAL A 176 8.86 9.86 -15.20
N PRO A 177 8.57 10.82 -14.33
CA PRO A 177 7.51 10.81 -13.31
C PRO A 177 6.12 10.88 -13.93
N ALA A 178 5.11 10.35 -13.23
CA ALA A 178 3.72 10.33 -13.72
C ALA A 178 3.18 11.74 -13.98
N ARG A 179 2.41 11.88 -15.07
CA ARG A 179 1.72 13.12 -15.48
C ARG A 179 0.29 12.80 -15.89
N PRO A 180 -0.64 13.74 -15.74
CA PRO A 180 -1.99 13.60 -16.26
C PRO A 180 -1.97 13.29 -17.75
N ILE A 181 -2.75 12.28 -18.17
CA ILE A 181 -2.95 11.92 -19.59
C ILE A 181 -4.29 12.47 -20.05
N ARG A 182 -5.37 12.14 -19.34
CA ARG A 182 -6.73 12.63 -19.61
C ARG A 182 -7.68 12.23 -18.47
N PRO A 183 -8.84 12.87 -18.38
CA PRO A 183 -9.94 12.37 -17.54
C PRO A 183 -10.43 11.00 -18.02
N ILE A 184 -11.05 10.23 -17.11
CA ILE A 184 -11.73 8.98 -17.43
C ILE A 184 -12.95 9.27 -18.32
N ARG A 185 -13.12 8.47 -19.35
CA ARG A 185 -14.37 8.46 -20.12
C ARG A 185 -15.37 7.57 -19.37
N ARG A 186 -16.58 8.08 -19.18
CA ARG A 186 -17.69 7.28 -18.67
C ARG A 186 -18.48 6.81 -19.88
N ASP A 187 -18.63 5.49 -20.04
CA ASP A 187 -19.54 4.92 -21.03
C ASP A 187 -20.95 5.02 -20.46
N GLU A 188 -21.77 5.92 -21.01
CA GLU A 188 -23.18 6.10 -20.62
C GLU A 188 -24.04 4.85 -20.94
N GLU A 189 -23.54 3.93 -21.78
CA GLU A 189 -24.23 2.73 -22.21
C GLU A 189 -23.91 1.44 -21.42
N PHE A 190 -22.89 1.44 -20.56
CA PHE A 190 -22.54 0.24 -19.79
C PHE A 190 -23.44 0.09 -18.57
N CYS A 191 -24.47 -0.76 -18.72
CA CYS A 191 -25.34 -1.19 -17.62
C CYS A 191 -24.96 -2.64 -17.25
N PRO A 192 -24.32 -2.89 -16.07
CA PRO A 192 -23.86 -4.22 -15.66
C PRO A 192 -25.00 -5.23 -15.46
N ASP A 193 -26.25 -4.77 -15.30
CA ASP A 193 -27.42 -5.60 -15.03
C ASP A 193 -28.06 -6.19 -16.31
N LYS A 194 -27.42 -6.08 -17.48
CA LYS A 194 -27.93 -6.61 -18.76
C LYS A 194 -27.16 -7.83 -19.30
N GLN A 195 -26.35 -8.48 -18.46
CA GLN A 195 -25.70 -9.74 -18.82
C GLN A 195 -26.28 -10.92 -18.05
#